data_fd6a8807d15b01d0d6b3db0006b2ff2f
#
_entry.id   fd6a8807d15b01d0d6b3db0006b2ff2f
#
_cell.length_a   1.000
_cell.length_b   1.000
_cell.length_c   1.000
_cell.angle_alpha   90.00
_cell.angle_beta   90.00
_cell.angle_gamma   90.00
#
_symmetry.space_group_name_H-M   'P 1'
#
loop_
_entity.id
_entity.type
_entity.pdbx_description
1 polymer ?
#
loop_
_entity_poly.entity_id
_entity_poly.type
_entity_poly.pdbx_seq_one_letter_code
_entity_poly.pdbx_strand_id
1 'polypeptide(L)'
;LLYSGLKGGRYTMNTSKNLMKQQWQEQEALNRFRLISPLLREDMDDAKRLQLRRQIAQENNISVRSLYRYEKAYAEGQFSGLKPADRQKHRSQRLPDNFDFLLEQAIQLRKEVPERSVAQIIFILEAEGFVAPGVLKRPTLERHLYKAGFGREHMKMYREARESSSKRFCKPHRMMLIQGDIKYGPKLPIGKNGAKVQTYLSSAIDDHSRRLLFSRFYDNQEEAIIEDTFHQAILRHGTFDACYFDNGSQYIAKQIRFSLSKLGIRVMHAKPRSGKSKGKIEKFHQVVDDFIRESKLKDIKSLDELNRLWEIFADGYYHKKPHEGISEYYESLGAAVPKEGITPLQEWNRDSRPLTFLDVSVVAEAFLH
;
A
#
# COMPACT_ATOMS: atom_id res chain seq x y z
N LEU A 1 -1.22 -14.57 -31.46
CA LEU A 1 -1.23 -13.35 -32.31
C LEU A 1 -1.53 -12.12 -31.44
N LEU A 2 -0.55 -11.17 -31.42
CA LEU A 2 -0.68 -9.74 -31.14
C LEU A 2 -0.93 -9.29 -29.69
N TYR A 3 0.16 -9.03 -28.96
CA TYR A 3 0.31 -7.80 -28.17
C TYR A 3 1.79 -7.38 -28.15
N SER A 4 2.23 -6.75 -29.22
CA SER A 4 3.43 -5.94 -29.30
C SER A 4 2.99 -4.48 -29.37
N GLY A 5 3.45 -3.65 -28.45
CA GLY A 5 3.37 -2.23 -28.66
C GLY A 5 2.92 -1.41 -27.46
N LEU A 6 3.85 -1.00 -26.62
CA LEU A 6 3.83 0.29 -25.90
C LEU A 6 5.23 0.55 -25.31
N LYS A 7 6.20 0.79 -26.18
CA LYS A 7 7.53 1.36 -25.83
C LYS A 7 7.67 2.81 -26.37
N GLY A 8 6.61 3.61 -26.33
CA GLY A 8 6.58 4.95 -26.93
C GLY A 8 6.80 6.14 -25.99
N GLY A 9 6.65 6.00 -24.67
CA GLY A 9 6.55 7.15 -23.76
C GLY A 9 7.87 7.78 -23.24
N ARG A 10 9.01 7.12 -23.34
CA ARG A 10 10.27 7.65 -22.80
C ARG A 10 11.12 8.44 -23.81
N TYR A 11 10.95 8.22 -25.09
CA TYR A 11 11.71 8.92 -26.15
C TYR A 11 11.23 10.35 -26.41
N THR A 12 9.95 10.63 -26.26
CA THR A 12 9.37 11.94 -26.56
C THR A 12 9.67 13.00 -25.47
N MET A 13 9.76 12.61 -24.20
CA MET A 13 10.05 13.55 -23.09
C MET A 13 11.52 14.01 -23.06
N ASN A 14 12.47 13.18 -23.50
CA ASN A 14 13.88 13.57 -23.56
C ASN A 14 14.18 14.46 -24.78
N THR A 15 13.52 14.26 -25.90
CA THR A 15 13.66 15.09 -27.10
C THR A 15 13.16 16.51 -26.89
N SER A 16 12.00 16.71 -26.24
CA SER A 16 11.47 18.04 -25.96
C SER A 16 12.33 18.85 -24.97
N LYS A 17 12.88 18.20 -23.93
CA LYS A 17 13.81 18.84 -22.98
C LYS A 17 15.15 19.23 -23.64
N ASN A 18 15.66 18.41 -24.55
CA ASN A 18 16.87 18.73 -25.31
C ASN A 18 16.64 19.86 -26.29
N LEU A 19 15.49 19.95 -26.97
CA LEU A 19 15.12 21.04 -27.86
C LEU A 19 14.98 22.36 -27.10
N MET A 20 14.28 22.40 -25.97
CA MET A 20 14.15 23.58 -25.11
C MET A 20 15.50 24.06 -24.59
N LYS A 21 16.40 23.13 -24.24
CA LYS A 21 17.76 23.46 -23.80
C LYS A 21 18.61 24.06 -24.93
N GLN A 22 18.54 23.52 -26.14
CA GLN A 22 19.21 24.05 -27.30
C GLN A 22 18.71 25.46 -27.66
N GLN A 23 17.39 25.66 -27.66
CA GLN A 23 16.79 26.97 -27.87
C GLN A 23 17.26 27.99 -26.83
N TRP A 24 17.30 27.61 -25.54
CA TRP A 24 17.81 28.49 -24.49
C TRP A 24 19.29 28.85 -24.69
N GLN A 25 20.14 27.86 -25.06
CA GLN A 25 21.55 28.09 -25.31
C GLN A 25 21.79 29.04 -26.51
N GLU A 26 20.97 28.91 -27.53
CA GLU A 26 21.02 29.81 -28.71
C GLU A 26 20.56 31.21 -28.36
N GLN A 27 19.47 31.34 -27.62
CA GLN A 27 18.98 32.65 -27.18
C GLN A 27 20.00 33.36 -26.29
N GLU A 28 20.65 32.65 -25.39
CA GLU A 28 21.68 33.20 -24.51
C GLU A 28 22.95 33.59 -25.30
N ALA A 29 23.37 32.79 -26.29
CA ALA A 29 24.44 33.15 -27.18
C ALA A 29 24.13 34.43 -27.99
N LEU A 30 22.89 34.56 -28.45
CA LEU A 30 22.44 35.77 -29.15
C LEU A 30 22.50 37.01 -28.25
N ASN A 31 22.08 36.90 -27.02
CA ASN A 31 22.14 37.98 -26.02
C ASN A 31 23.61 38.40 -25.79
N ARG A 32 24.52 37.43 -25.59
CA ARG A 32 25.95 37.70 -25.42
C ARG A 32 26.58 38.34 -26.67
N PHE A 33 26.19 37.88 -27.86
CA PHE A 33 26.64 38.48 -29.11
C PHE A 33 26.21 39.93 -29.26
N ARG A 34 24.94 40.26 -28.92
CA ARG A 34 24.45 41.63 -28.94
C ARG A 34 25.27 42.57 -28.06
N LEU A 35 25.72 42.08 -26.90
CA LEU A 35 26.56 42.87 -25.98
C LEU A 35 27.97 43.15 -26.51
N ILE A 36 28.54 42.20 -27.22
CA ILE A 36 29.94 42.35 -27.72
C ILE A 36 30.03 42.86 -29.16
N SER A 37 28.95 42.74 -29.95
CA SER A 37 28.98 43.13 -31.36
C SER A 37 29.49 44.60 -31.64
N PRO A 38 29.16 45.61 -30.78
CA PRO A 38 29.71 46.95 -30.94
C PRO A 38 31.22 47.03 -30.69
N LEU A 39 31.79 46.07 -29.92
CA LEU A 39 33.22 45.98 -29.56
C LEU A 39 34.07 45.24 -30.58
N LEU A 40 33.47 44.56 -31.55
CA LEU A 40 34.13 43.76 -32.56
C LEU A 40 34.56 44.59 -33.80
N ARG A 41 34.35 45.89 -33.82
CA ARG A 41 34.77 46.76 -34.91
C ARG A 41 36.27 46.89 -34.93
N GLU A 42 36.87 46.68 -36.12
CA GLU A 42 38.32 46.69 -36.32
C GLU A 42 38.92 48.12 -36.30
N ASP A 43 38.12 49.10 -36.62
CA ASP A 43 38.52 50.53 -36.73
C ASP A 43 38.52 51.29 -35.41
N MET A 44 38.31 50.59 -34.28
CA MET A 44 38.16 51.26 -32.97
C MET A 44 39.50 51.26 -32.19
N ASP A 45 39.88 52.48 -31.77
CA ASP A 45 41.00 52.71 -30.86
C ASP A 45 40.78 52.05 -29.51
N ASP A 46 41.83 51.50 -28.86
CA ASP A 46 41.74 50.75 -27.61
C ASP A 46 41.18 51.55 -26.43
N ALA A 47 41.46 52.88 -26.39
CA ALA A 47 40.90 53.75 -25.38
C ALA A 47 39.37 53.90 -25.51
N LYS A 48 38.89 54.07 -26.74
CA LYS A 48 37.45 54.13 -27.06
C LYS A 48 36.77 52.78 -26.80
N ARG A 49 37.43 51.65 -27.13
CA ARG A 49 36.94 50.28 -26.88
C ARG A 49 36.80 50.02 -25.39
N LEU A 50 37.76 50.51 -24.58
CA LEU A 50 37.67 50.37 -23.12
C LEU A 50 36.52 51.19 -22.54
N GLN A 51 36.32 52.44 -23.03
CA GLN A 51 35.23 53.30 -22.61
C GLN A 51 33.88 52.70 -22.97
N LEU A 52 33.70 52.22 -24.18
CA LEU A 52 32.49 51.56 -24.66
C LEU A 52 32.18 50.31 -23.86
N ARG A 53 33.21 49.53 -23.52
CA ARG A 53 33.08 48.33 -22.70
C ARG A 53 32.56 48.64 -21.29
N ARG A 54 33.02 49.75 -20.65
CA ARG A 54 32.52 50.22 -19.38
C ARG A 54 31.06 50.68 -19.46
N GLN A 55 30.71 51.37 -20.53
CA GLN A 55 29.35 51.83 -20.77
C GLN A 55 28.38 50.64 -20.94
N ILE A 56 28.69 49.66 -21.79
CA ILE A 56 27.88 48.47 -22.00
C ILE A 56 27.72 47.68 -20.68
N ALA A 57 28.80 47.57 -19.91
CA ALA A 57 28.78 46.87 -18.61
C ALA A 57 27.82 47.54 -17.65
N GLN A 58 27.81 48.91 -17.58
CA GLN A 58 26.94 49.67 -16.70
C GLN A 58 25.48 49.59 -17.16
N GLU A 59 25.18 49.81 -18.45
CA GLU A 59 23.83 49.79 -19.03
C GLU A 59 23.15 48.42 -18.87
N ASN A 60 23.92 47.32 -18.92
CA ASN A 60 23.37 45.97 -18.86
C ASN A 60 23.60 45.28 -17.51
N ASN A 61 24.08 46.01 -16.50
CA ASN A 61 24.34 45.48 -15.16
C ASN A 61 25.20 44.23 -15.15
N ILE A 62 26.25 44.20 -15.94
CA ILE A 62 27.22 43.10 -16.05
C ILE A 62 28.63 43.59 -15.75
N SER A 63 29.55 42.67 -15.36
CA SER A 63 30.92 43.04 -15.11
C SER A 63 31.70 43.24 -16.43
N VAL A 64 32.60 44.20 -16.44
CA VAL A 64 33.56 44.39 -17.57
C VAL A 64 34.32 43.09 -17.87
N ARG A 65 34.66 42.31 -16.85
CA ARG A 65 35.30 41.00 -16.98
C ARG A 65 34.42 40.01 -17.77
N SER A 66 33.09 40.10 -17.65
CA SER A 66 32.21 39.23 -18.43
C SER A 66 32.26 39.55 -19.92
N LEU A 67 32.37 40.83 -20.30
CA LEU A 67 32.53 41.23 -21.70
C LEU A 67 33.82 40.71 -22.27
N TYR A 68 34.95 40.85 -21.56
CA TYR A 68 36.23 40.30 -21.99
C TYR A 68 36.16 38.78 -22.20
N ARG A 69 35.47 38.07 -21.32
CA ARG A 69 35.29 36.64 -21.46
C ARG A 69 34.42 36.27 -22.68
N TYR A 70 33.42 37.05 -22.98
CA TYR A 70 32.57 36.82 -24.17
C TYR A 70 33.33 37.16 -25.45
N GLU A 71 34.12 38.25 -25.51
CA GLU A 71 34.99 38.61 -26.66
C GLU A 71 35.99 37.48 -26.91
N LYS A 72 36.67 36.99 -25.86
CA LYS A 72 37.61 35.88 -25.99
C LYS A 72 36.91 34.62 -26.49
N ALA A 73 35.79 34.25 -25.94
CA ALA A 73 35.03 33.07 -26.34
C ALA A 73 34.52 33.17 -27.79
N TYR A 74 34.19 34.38 -28.24
CA TYR A 74 33.82 34.65 -29.63
C TYR A 74 35.04 34.56 -30.57
N ALA A 75 36.20 35.07 -30.18
CA ALA A 75 37.43 34.94 -30.95
C ALA A 75 37.88 33.51 -31.16
N GLU A 76 37.71 32.66 -30.14
CA GLU A 76 38.10 31.24 -30.17
C GLU A 76 37.07 30.35 -30.88
N GLY A 77 35.77 30.59 -30.75
CA GLY A 77 34.73 29.68 -31.22
C GLY A 77 33.60 30.34 -31.99
N GLN A 78 33.77 31.61 -32.43
CA GLN A 78 32.74 32.39 -33.11
C GLN A 78 31.39 32.37 -32.31
N PHE A 79 30.27 32.39 -32.99
CA PHE A 79 28.95 32.36 -32.32
C PHE A 79 28.77 31.11 -31.44
N SER A 80 29.36 29.99 -31.82
CA SER A 80 29.28 28.74 -31.02
C SER A 80 30.01 28.85 -29.69
N GLY A 81 31.09 29.63 -29.61
CA GLY A 81 31.82 29.91 -28.37
C GLY A 81 31.02 30.68 -27.34
N LEU A 82 30.03 31.47 -27.78
CA LEU A 82 29.14 32.19 -26.89
C LEU A 82 28.02 31.35 -26.25
N LYS A 83 27.76 30.13 -26.76
CA LYS A 83 26.79 29.23 -26.17
C LYS A 83 27.27 28.84 -24.76
N PRO A 84 26.35 28.89 -23.76
CA PRO A 84 26.68 28.40 -22.43
C PRO A 84 27.15 26.96 -22.51
N ALA A 85 28.35 26.67 -21.99
CA ALA A 85 28.84 25.32 -21.89
C ALA A 85 27.83 24.45 -21.13
N ASP A 86 27.61 23.26 -21.64
CA ASP A 86 26.89 22.25 -20.88
C ASP A 86 27.70 22.01 -19.62
N ARG A 87 27.16 22.38 -18.45
CA ARG A 87 27.74 21.93 -17.20
C ARG A 87 27.58 20.42 -17.20
N GLN A 88 28.56 19.71 -17.75
CA GLN A 88 28.71 18.29 -17.45
C GLN A 88 28.74 18.23 -15.94
N LYS A 89 27.62 17.75 -15.35
CA LYS A 89 27.60 17.41 -13.94
C LYS A 89 28.68 16.33 -13.84
N HIS A 90 29.86 16.69 -13.37
CA HIS A 90 30.81 15.71 -12.93
C HIS A 90 30.03 14.79 -12.00
N ARG A 91 29.76 13.54 -12.42
CA ARG A 91 29.32 12.49 -11.51
C ARG A 91 30.38 12.55 -10.42
N SER A 92 29.97 12.97 -9.22
CA SER A 92 30.92 13.05 -8.14
C SER A 92 31.54 11.67 -8.02
N GLN A 93 32.86 11.57 -8.10
CA GLN A 93 33.67 10.34 -8.00
C GLN A 93 33.45 9.55 -6.68
N ARG A 94 32.42 9.89 -5.93
CA ARG A 94 32.06 9.37 -4.62
C ARG A 94 30.84 8.45 -4.60
N LEU A 95 30.20 8.18 -5.74
CA LEU A 95 29.12 7.21 -5.81
C LEU A 95 29.72 5.82 -6.04
N PRO A 96 29.21 4.79 -5.34
CA PRO A 96 29.58 3.40 -5.63
C PRO A 96 29.30 3.04 -7.08
N ASP A 97 30.08 2.17 -7.69
CA ASP A 97 29.91 1.75 -9.09
C ASP A 97 28.55 1.09 -9.31
N ASN A 98 28.02 0.40 -8.31
CA ASN A 98 26.72 -0.25 -8.31
C ASN A 98 25.59 0.67 -7.80
N PHE A 99 25.76 2.00 -7.80
CA PHE A 99 24.80 2.94 -7.18
C PHE A 99 23.39 2.84 -7.77
N ASP A 100 23.25 2.61 -9.06
CA ASP A 100 21.93 2.50 -9.70
C ASP A 100 21.18 1.27 -9.18
N PHE A 101 21.86 0.13 -8.98
CA PHE A 101 21.31 -1.05 -8.31
C PHE A 101 20.92 -0.75 -6.86
N LEU A 102 21.80 -0.08 -6.09
CA LEU A 102 21.50 0.31 -4.70
C LEU A 102 20.27 1.23 -4.61
N LEU A 103 20.10 2.12 -5.59
CA LEU A 103 18.93 2.99 -5.66
C LEU A 103 17.65 2.21 -5.95
N GLU A 104 17.69 1.20 -6.83
CA GLU A 104 16.56 0.32 -7.09
C GLU A 104 16.17 -0.47 -5.84
N GLN A 105 17.12 -1.07 -5.15
CA GLN A 105 16.86 -1.77 -3.87
C GLN A 105 16.30 -0.80 -2.82
N ALA A 106 16.84 0.41 -2.70
CA ALA A 106 16.33 1.42 -1.79
C ALA A 106 14.88 1.83 -2.12
N ILE A 107 14.53 1.91 -3.40
CA ILE A 107 13.17 2.17 -3.86
C ILE A 107 12.24 1.01 -3.47
N GLN A 108 12.65 -0.25 -3.65
CA GLN A 108 11.86 -1.41 -3.25
C GLN A 108 11.63 -1.42 -1.74
N LEU A 109 12.69 -1.24 -0.95
CA LEU A 109 12.60 -1.13 0.50
C LEU A 109 11.67 0.01 0.96
N ARG A 110 11.66 1.13 0.24
CA ARG A 110 10.76 2.26 0.52
C ARG A 110 9.30 1.94 0.14
N LYS A 111 9.06 1.21 -0.95
CA LYS A 111 7.73 0.76 -1.37
C LYS A 111 7.13 -0.25 -0.39
N GLU A 112 7.96 -1.15 0.14
CA GLU A 112 7.54 -2.14 1.13
C GLU A 112 7.03 -1.49 2.41
N VAL A 113 7.81 -0.54 2.94
CA VAL A 113 7.47 0.22 4.15
C VAL A 113 7.68 1.71 3.85
N PRO A 114 6.62 2.45 3.46
CA PRO A 114 6.70 3.87 3.12
C PRO A 114 7.28 4.77 4.22
N GLU A 115 7.16 4.35 5.48
CA GLU A 115 7.64 5.07 6.66
C GLU A 115 9.11 4.79 7.00
N ARG A 116 9.74 3.78 6.36
CA ARG A 116 11.13 3.41 6.60
C ARG A 116 12.05 4.60 6.36
N SER A 117 12.83 4.99 7.35
CA SER A 117 13.76 6.12 7.23
C SER A 117 14.92 5.79 6.25
N VAL A 118 15.54 6.83 5.67
CA VAL A 118 16.71 6.63 4.79
C VAL A 118 17.87 5.95 5.53
N ALA A 119 18.02 6.23 6.83
CA ALA A 119 19.03 5.57 7.66
C ALA A 119 18.76 4.07 7.80
N GLN A 120 17.49 3.67 8.01
CA GLN A 120 17.11 2.25 8.05
C GLN A 120 17.33 1.55 6.71
N ILE A 121 17.03 2.24 5.59
CA ILE A 121 17.29 1.69 4.25
C ILE A 121 18.78 1.44 4.07
N ILE A 122 19.64 2.40 4.43
CA ILE A 122 21.10 2.24 4.34
C ILE A 122 21.55 1.07 5.21
N PHE A 123 21.08 1.00 6.45
CA PHE A 123 21.41 -0.10 7.36
C PHE A 123 21.04 -1.48 6.78
N ILE A 124 19.87 -1.59 6.15
CA ILE A 124 19.45 -2.86 5.51
C ILE A 124 20.38 -3.20 4.34
N LEU A 125 20.69 -2.23 3.46
CA LEU A 125 21.58 -2.46 2.33
C LEU A 125 23.00 -2.85 2.76
N GLU A 126 23.50 -2.29 3.86
CA GLU A 126 24.77 -2.65 4.47
C GLU A 126 24.72 -4.05 5.10
N ALA A 127 23.64 -4.38 5.83
CA ALA A 127 23.45 -5.67 6.49
C ALA A 127 23.28 -6.83 5.48
N GLU A 128 22.66 -6.57 4.34
CA GLU A 128 22.51 -7.53 3.24
C GLU A 128 23.79 -7.63 2.36
N GLY A 129 24.83 -6.86 2.67
CA GLY A 129 26.13 -6.91 1.98
C GLY A 129 26.14 -6.27 0.58
N PHE A 130 25.10 -5.51 0.20
CA PHE A 130 25.05 -4.82 -1.10
C PHE A 130 26.03 -3.65 -1.18
N VAL A 131 26.40 -3.06 -0.04
CA VAL A 131 27.36 -1.96 0.07
C VAL A 131 28.12 -2.04 1.39
N ALA A 132 29.40 -1.68 1.37
CA ALA A 132 30.21 -1.65 2.58
C ALA A 132 29.72 -0.54 3.55
N PRO A 133 29.80 -0.75 4.88
CA PRO A 133 29.37 0.23 5.86
C PRO A 133 29.99 1.61 5.65
N GLY A 134 29.17 2.64 5.70
CA GLY A 134 29.58 4.05 5.60
C GLY A 134 29.90 4.55 4.20
N VAL A 135 29.85 3.73 3.16
CA VAL A 135 30.06 4.14 1.75
C VAL A 135 28.86 4.95 1.26
N LEU A 136 27.64 4.47 1.51
CA LEU A 136 26.41 5.15 1.09
C LEU A 136 26.02 6.25 2.08
N LYS A 137 26.14 7.50 1.66
CA LYS A 137 25.82 8.64 2.53
C LYS A 137 24.32 8.99 2.45
N ARG A 138 23.70 9.20 3.64
CA ARG A 138 22.29 9.56 3.79
C ARG A 138 21.84 10.72 2.87
N PRO A 139 22.53 11.89 2.82
CA PRO A 139 22.10 12.99 1.97
C PRO A 139 22.10 12.65 0.48
N THR A 140 23.03 11.77 0.07
CA THR A 140 23.14 11.31 -1.31
C THR A 140 21.95 10.44 -1.68
N LEU A 141 21.66 9.39 -0.89
CA LEU A 141 20.53 8.51 -1.13
C LEU A 141 19.19 9.25 -1.05
N GLU A 142 19.02 10.13 -0.06
CA GLU A 142 17.80 10.93 0.13
C GLU A 142 17.50 11.81 -1.08
N ARG A 143 18.51 12.49 -1.63
CA ARG A 143 18.38 13.31 -2.84
C ARG A 143 18.00 12.48 -4.07
N HIS A 144 18.56 11.29 -4.22
CA HIS A 144 18.25 10.41 -5.36
C HIS A 144 16.87 9.77 -5.22
N LEU A 145 16.46 9.36 -4.02
CA LEU A 145 15.10 8.90 -3.73
C LEU A 145 14.07 10.02 -4.00
N TYR A 146 14.37 11.27 -3.62
CA TYR A 146 13.50 12.41 -3.91
C TYR A 146 13.34 12.61 -5.43
N LYS A 147 14.44 12.58 -6.21
CA LYS A 147 14.38 12.70 -7.66
C LYS A 147 13.64 11.57 -8.35
N ALA A 148 13.68 10.38 -7.77
CA ALA A 148 12.97 9.21 -8.25
C ALA A 148 11.48 9.20 -7.85
N GLY A 149 10.99 10.21 -7.10
CA GLY A 149 9.59 10.27 -6.64
C GLY A 149 9.32 9.47 -5.36
N PHE A 150 10.36 9.08 -4.62
CA PHE A 150 10.29 8.32 -3.37
C PHE A 150 10.84 9.08 -2.16
N GLY A 151 10.89 10.41 -2.24
CA GLY A 151 11.21 11.27 -1.11
C GLY A 151 10.13 11.24 -0.02
N ARG A 152 10.42 11.81 1.14
CA ARG A 152 9.51 11.83 2.30
C ARG A 152 8.14 12.42 1.98
N GLU A 153 8.11 13.53 1.25
CA GLU A 153 6.87 14.21 0.81
C GLU A 153 6.04 13.31 -0.12
N HIS A 154 6.69 12.69 -1.11
CA HIS A 154 6.03 11.78 -2.03
C HIS A 154 5.43 10.56 -1.29
N MET A 155 6.14 10.02 -0.29
CA MET A 155 5.64 8.91 0.52
C MET A 155 4.48 9.32 1.42
N LYS A 156 4.44 10.57 1.90
CA LYS A 156 3.31 11.11 2.64
C LYS A 156 2.07 11.18 1.73
N MET A 157 2.20 11.77 0.54
CA MET A 157 1.12 11.81 -0.45
C MET A 157 0.66 10.41 -0.90
N TYR A 158 1.61 9.49 -1.10
CA TYR A 158 1.31 8.10 -1.44
C TYR A 158 0.54 7.39 -0.32
N ARG A 159 0.89 7.65 0.94
CA ARG A 159 0.17 7.15 2.12
C ARG A 159 -1.23 7.75 2.19
N GLU A 160 -1.38 9.05 2.07
CA GLU A 160 -2.67 9.75 2.09
C GLU A 160 -3.58 9.28 0.94
N ALA A 161 -3.04 9.14 -0.28
CA ALA A 161 -3.76 8.56 -1.41
C ALA A 161 -4.16 7.10 -1.15
N ARG A 162 -3.28 6.29 -0.53
CA ARG A 162 -3.56 4.91 -0.16
C ARG A 162 -4.54 4.83 1.02
N GLU A 163 -4.51 5.77 1.94
CA GLU A 163 -5.47 5.91 3.04
C GLU A 163 -6.83 6.36 2.54
N SER A 164 -6.88 7.28 1.59
CA SER A 164 -8.13 7.69 0.92
C SER A 164 -8.69 6.59 0.02
N SER A 165 -7.84 5.80 -0.65
CA SER A 165 -8.26 4.64 -1.45
C SER A 165 -8.60 3.41 -0.61
N SER A 166 -8.15 3.33 0.63
CA SER A 166 -8.56 2.33 1.61
C SER A 166 -9.79 2.79 2.39
N LYS A 167 -10.80 3.38 1.72
CA LYS A 167 -12.15 3.43 2.26
C LYS A 167 -12.46 2.04 2.77
N ARG A 168 -12.98 1.93 3.99
CA ARG A 168 -13.35 0.65 4.60
C ARG A 168 -14.14 -0.14 3.57
N PHE A 169 -13.49 -1.13 2.98
CA PHE A 169 -14.09 -1.96 1.94
C PHE A 169 -15.26 -2.71 2.58
N CYS A 170 -16.46 -2.46 2.14
CA CYS A 170 -17.66 -3.19 2.53
C CYS A 170 -18.35 -3.69 1.28
N LYS A 171 -18.68 -4.97 1.24
CA LYS A 171 -19.47 -5.51 0.15
C LYS A 171 -20.87 -4.90 0.18
N PRO A 172 -21.48 -4.61 -0.98
CA PRO A 172 -22.80 -3.98 -1.04
C PRO A 172 -23.93 -4.89 -0.57
N HIS A 173 -23.74 -6.23 -0.59
CA HIS A 173 -24.74 -7.21 -0.22
C HIS A 173 -24.18 -8.34 0.65
N ARG A 174 -25.04 -8.93 1.47
CA ARG A 174 -24.73 -10.15 2.24
C ARG A 174 -24.31 -11.30 1.33
N MET A 175 -23.55 -12.23 1.84
CA MET A 175 -23.06 -13.42 1.13
C MET A 175 -22.15 -13.14 -0.09
N MET A 176 -21.70 -11.90 -0.29
CA MET A 176 -20.69 -11.61 -1.31
C MET A 176 -19.27 -11.91 -0.86
N LEU A 177 -19.00 -11.78 0.43
CA LEU A 177 -17.69 -12.07 1.01
C LEU A 177 -17.84 -12.50 2.46
N ILE A 178 -17.29 -13.67 2.78
CA ILE A 178 -17.22 -14.17 4.14
C ILE A 178 -15.75 -14.11 4.61
N GLN A 179 -15.52 -13.58 5.80
CA GLN A 179 -14.22 -13.56 6.44
C GLN A 179 -14.14 -14.69 7.46
N GLY A 180 -13.09 -15.51 7.35
CA GLY A 180 -12.79 -16.61 8.29
C GLY A 180 -11.55 -16.30 9.11
N ASP A 181 -11.62 -16.55 10.42
CA ASP A 181 -10.46 -16.44 11.30
C ASP A 181 -10.59 -17.33 12.53
N ILE A 182 -9.45 -17.61 13.18
CA ILE A 182 -9.37 -18.36 14.42
C ILE A 182 -8.80 -17.45 15.51
N LYS A 183 -9.47 -17.45 16.67
CA LYS A 183 -9.04 -16.71 17.86
C LYS A 183 -8.81 -17.66 19.04
N TYR A 184 -7.77 -17.39 19.82
CA TYR A 184 -7.55 -18.08 21.09
C TYR A 184 -8.71 -17.81 22.06
N GLY A 185 -9.31 -18.89 22.58
CA GLY A 185 -10.36 -18.88 23.60
C GLY A 185 -9.81 -19.04 25.03
N PRO A 186 -10.68 -19.27 26.01
CA PRO A 186 -10.27 -19.58 27.39
C PRO A 186 -9.64 -20.99 27.45
N LYS A 187 -8.84 -21.25 28.49
CA LYS A 187 -8.36 -22.60 28.81
C LYS A 187 -9.39 -23.29 29.68
N LEU A 188 -9.84 -24.49 29.28
CA LEU A 188 -10.80 -25.33 30.02
C LEU A 188 -10.15 -26.57 30.60
N PRO A 189 -10.63 -27.10 31.74
CA PRO A 189 -10.11 -28.30 32.40
C PRO A 189 -10.64 -29.58 31.75
N ILE A 190 -10.50 -29.69 30.42
CA ILE A 190 -11.06 -30.79 29.60
C ILE A 190 -10.01 -31.83 29.17
N GLY A 191 -8.76 -31.64 29.55
CA GLY A 191 -7.70 -32.61 29.28
C GLY A 191 -7.66 -33.79 30.27
N LYS A 192 -6.76 -34.74 30.05
CA LYS A 192 -6.57 -35.88 30.95
C LYS A 192 -6.31 -35.38 32.37
N ASN A 193 -7.00 -35.99 33.33
CA ASN A 193 -6.94 -35.63 34.77
C ASN A 193 -7.27 -34.13 35.07
N GLY A 194 -8.14 -33.52 34.28
CA GLY A 194 -8.52 -32.13 34.47
C GLY A 194 -7.46 -31.12 34.01
N ALA A 195 -6.51 -31.51 33.19
CA ALA A 195 -5.51 -30.65 32.62
C ALA A 195 -6.19 -29.53 31.79
N LYS A 196 -5.65 -28.33 31.87
CA LYS A 196 -6.19 -27.19 31.14
C LYS A 196 -5.77 -27.21 29.66
N VAL A 197 -6.75 -27.33 28.78
CA VAL A 197 -6.57 -27.31 27.32
C VAL A 197 -6.94 -25.95 26.77
N GLN A 198 -6.14 -25.45 25.86
CA GLN A 198 -6.41 -24.19 25.14
C GLN A 198 -7.57 -24.42 24.17
N THR A 199 -8.58 -23.56 24.19
CA THR A 199 -9.66 -23.57 23.20
C THR A 199 -9.42 -22.53 22.10
N TYR A 200 -10.05 -22.76 20.96
CA TYR A 200 -9.91 -21.93 19.76
C TYR A 200 -11.29 -21.63 19.18
N LEU A 201 -11.61 -20.37 18.99
CA LEU A 201 -12.86 -19.93 18.35
C LEU A 201 -12.61 -19.83 16.84
N SER A 202 -13.24 -20.70 16.07
CA SER A 202 -13.30 -20.54 14.61
C SER A 202 -14.59 -19.84 14.22
N SER A 203 -14.52 -18.84 13.34
CA SER A 203 -15.66 -17.99 12.99
C SER A 203 -15.69 -17.68 11.50
N ALA A 204 -16.91 -17.67 10.94
CA ALA A 204 -17.22 -17.19 9.61
C ALA A 204 -18.18 -15.98 9.72
N ILE A 205 -17.70 -14.79 9.35
CA ILE A 205 -18.43 -13.52 9.47
C ILE A 205 -18.73 -12.93 8.09
N ASP A 206 -19.96 -12.50 7.86
CA ASP A 206 -20.35 -11.81 6.64
C ASP A 206 -19.80 -10.37 6.60
N ASP A 207 -19.14 -10.04 5.48
CA ASP A 207 -18.46 -8.75 5.31
C ASP A 207 -19.42 -7.56 5.26
N HIS A 208 -20.62 -7.73 4.75
CA HIS A 208 -21.63 -6.68 4.64
C HIS A 208 -22.34 -6.44 5.98
N SER A 209 -23.06 -7.43 6.46
CA SER A 209 -23.92 -7.32 7.64
C SER A 209 -23.20 -7.47 8.97
N ARG A 210 -21.97 -7.95 9.00
CA ARG A 210 -21.22 -8.34 10.21
C ARG A 210 -21.83 -9.52 10.96
N ARG A 211 -22.82 -10.19 10.40
CA ARG A 211 -23.44 -11.36 11.01
C ARG A 211 -22.46 -12.53 11.04
N LEU A 212 -22.42 -13.23 12.16
CA LEU A 212 -21.77 -14.55 12.24
C LEU A 212 -22.67 -15.57 11.56
N LEU A 213 -22.15 -16.20 10.51
CA LEU A 213 -22.83 -17.30 9.84
C LEU A 213 -22.66 -18.59 10.64
N PHE A 214 -21.47 -18.77 11.18
CA PHE A 214 -21.17 -19.83 12.14
C PHE A 214 -19.96 -19.43 12.97
N SER A 215 -19.96 -19.80 14.26
CA SER A 215 -18.85 -19.55 15.15
C SER A 215 -18.91 -20.53 16.32
N ARG A 216 -17.81 -21.24 16.57
CA ARG A 216 -17.75 -22.29 17.60
C ARG A 216 -16.37 -22.41 18.21
N PHE A 217 -16.29 -22.73 19.50
CA PHE A 217 -15.05 -23.09 20.19
C PHE A 217 -14.74 -24.56 19.98
N TYR A 218 -13.46 -24.86 19.78
CA TYR A 218 -12.87 -26.19 19.61
C TYR A 218 -11.69 -26.35 20.58
N ASP A 219 -11.29 -27.57 20.84
CA ASP A 219 -10.16 -27.94 21.71
C ASP A 219 -8.82 -28.04 20.97
N ASN A 220 -8.81 -27.81 19.68
CA ASN A 220 -7.62 -27.83 18.80
C ASN A 220 -7.70 -26.74 17.76
N GLN A 221 -6.63 -26.54 16.99
CA GLN A 221 -6.56 -25.60 15.87
C GLN A 221 -6.20 -26.29 14.55
N GLU A 222 -6.66 -27.53 14.37
CA GLU A 222 -6.45 -28.30 13.17
C GLU A 222 -7.30 -27.77 12.00
N GLU A 223 -6.98 -28.19 10.78
CA GLU A 223 -7.69 -27.79 9.57
C GLU A 223 -9.19 -28.11 9.63
N ALA A 224 -9.53 -29.22 10.23
CA ALA A 224 -10.91 -29.71 10.36
C ALA A 224 -11.87 -28.70 11.03
N ILE A 225 -11.39 -27.83 11.94
CA ILE A 225 -12.26 -26.83 12.59
C ILE A 225 -12.70 -25.73 11.63
N ILE A 226 -11.87 -25.39 10.64
CA ILE A 226 -12.22 -24.41 9.62
C ILE A 226 -13.18 -25.03 8.63
N GLU A 227 -12.92 -26.28 8.23
CA GLU A 227 -13.82 -27.04 7.35
C GLU A 227 -15.21 -27.16 7.97
N ASP A 228 -15.32 -27.58 9.25
CA ASP A 228 -16.59 -27.62 9.95
C ASP A 228 -17.26 -26.24 10.00
N THR A 229 -16.49 -25.17 10.31
CA THR A 229 -17.03 -23.80 10.37
C THR A 229 -17.67 -23.38 9.05
N PHE A 230 -16.99 -23.60 7.92
CA PHE A 230 -17.53 -23.19 6.61
C PHE A 230 -18.60 -24.15 6.10
N HIS A 231 -18.49 -25.44 6.37
CA HIS A 231 -19.52 -26.44 6.10
C HIS A 231 -20.84 -26.08 6.79
N GLN A 232 -20.81 -25.80 8.10
CA GLN A 232 -21.97 -25.39 8.87
C GLN A 232 -22.53 -24.04 8.42
N ALA A 233 -21.67 -23.08 8.08
CA ALA A 233 -22.11 -21.78 7.56
C ALA A 233 -22.89 -21.93 6.24
N ILE A 234 -22.41 -22.79 5.32
CA ILE A 234 -23.08 -23.07 4.04
C ILE A 234 -24.39 -23.80 4.23
N LEU A 235 -24.43 -24.81 5.10
CA LEU A 235 -25.65 -25.56 5.38
C LEU A 235 -26.74 -24.65 5.97
N ARG A 236 -26.39 -23.72 6.85
CA ARG A 236 -27.34 -22.85 7.56
C ARG A 236 -27.79 -21.63 6.74
N HIS A 237 -26.93 -21.07 5.92
CA HIS A 237 -27.16 -19.79 5.27
C HIS A 237 -27.04 -19.81 3.74
N GLY A 238 -26.69 -20.94 3.16
CA GLY A 238 -26.46 -21.09 1.72
C GLY A 238 -25.02 -20.73 1.28
N THR A 239 -24.80 -20.79 -0.02
CA THR A 239 -23.49 -20.47 -0.63
C THR A 239 -23.25 -18.96 -0.69
N PHE A 240 -21.98 -18.60 -0.83
CA PHE A 240 -21.50 -17.21 -0.94
C PHE A 240 -20.49 -17.09 -2.09
N ASP A 241 -20.22 -15.85 -2.56
CA ASP A 241 -19.39 -15.65 -3.76
C ASP A 241 -17.89 -15.87 -3.48
N ALA A 242 -17.44 -15.45 -2.31
CA ALA A 242 -16.03 -15.54 -1.93
C ALA A 242 -15.82 -15.62 -0.43
N CYS A 243 -14.70 -16.21 -0.03
CA CYS A 243 -14.19 -16.12 1.34
C CYS A 243 -12.80 -15.50 1.38
N TYR A 244 -12.44 -14.96 2.53
CA TYR A 244 -11.19 -14.28 2.79
C TYR A 244 -10.52 -14.81 4.05
N PHE A 245 -9.28 -15.29 3.91
CA PHE A 245 -8.47 -15.84 4.99
C PHE A 245 -7.21 -15.04 5.22
N ASP A 246 -6.68 -15.10 6.44
CA ASP A 246 -5.35 -14.58 6.75
C ASP A 246 -4.23 -15.49 6.22
N ASN A 247 -3.06 -14.86 5.96
CA ASN A 247 -1.86 -15.59 5.51
C ASN A 247 -1.20 -16.47 6.58
N GLY A 248 -1.62 -16.39 7.87
CA GLY A 248 -1.05 -17.21 8.95
C GLY A 248 -1.36 -18.69 8.83
N SER A 249 -2.27 -19.09 7.95
CA SER A 249 -2.79 -20.44 7.80
C SER A 249 -2.46 -21.06 6.44
N GLN A 250 -1.20 -20.96 5.96
CA GLN A 250 -0.81 -21.47 4.63
C GLN A 250 -1.07 -22.97 4.44
N TYR A 251 -1.04 -23.77 5.51
CA TYR A 251 -1.34 -25.20 5.45
C TYR A 251 -2.84 -25.50 5.42
N ILE A 252 -3.64 -24.70 6.12
CA ILE A 252 -5.10 -24.81 6.20
C ILE A 252 -5.75 -24.49 4.84
N ALA A 253 -5.09 -23.66 4.02
CA ALA A 253 -5.66 -23.13 2.79
C ALA A 253 -5.80 -24.13 1.61
N LYS A 254 -5.17 -25.30 1.64
CA LYS A 254 -5.24 -26.23 0.49
C LYS A 254 -6.53 -27.02 0.46
N GLN A 255 -6.91 -27.63 1.56
CA GLN A 255 -8.04 -28.54 1.65
C GLN A 255 -9.36 -27.78 1.63
N ILE A 256 -9.52 -26.78 2.51
CA ILE A 256 -10.67 -25.89 2.50
C ILE A 256 -10.84 -25.16 1.14
N ARG A 257 -9.73 -24.77 0.50
CA ARG A 257 -9.77 -24.15 -0.84
C ARG A 257 -10.33 -25.11 -1.89
N PHE A 258 -9.97 -26.38 -1.81
CA PHE A 258 -10.47 -27.40 -2.73
C PHE A 258 -11.97 -27.61 -2.52
N SER A 259 -12.43 -27.79 -1.26
CA SER A 259 -13.84 -27.95 -0.91
C SER A 259 -14.69 -26.75 -1.38
N LEU A 260 -14.27 -25.54 -1.08
CA LEU A 260 -14.99 -24.33 -1.46
C LEU A 260 -15.00 -24.12 -2.99
N SER A 261 -13.91 -24.49 -3.68
CA SER A 261 -13.84 -24.40 -5.16
C SER A 261 -14.80 -25.38 -5.83
N LYS A 262 -15.02 -26.59 -5.29
CA LYS A 262 -16.04 -27.54 -5.77
C LYS A 262 -17.45 -26.92 -5.73
N LEU A 263 -17.72 -26.04 -4.75
CA LEU A 263 -18.99 -25.32 -4.62
C LEU A 263 -19.04 -24.00 -5.38
N GLY A 264 -18.03 -23.70 -6.22
CA GLY A 264 -17.95 -22.45 -6.99
C GLY A 264 -17.57 -21.21 -6.16
N ILE A 265 -17.16 -21.38 -4.92
CA ILE A 265 -16.78 -20.31 -4.00
C ILE A 265 -15.33 -19.92 -4.21
N ARG A 266 -15.07 -18.64 -4.45
CA ARG A 266 -13.73 -18.10 -4.66
C ARG A 266 -13.00 -17.88 -3.33
N VAL A 267 -11.82 -18.48 -3.17
CA VAL A 267 -10.98 -18.29 -2.00
C VAL A 267 -9.95 -17.17 -2.24
N MET A 268 -9.91 -16.20 -1.35
CA MET A 268 -9.02 -15.05 -1.38
C MET A 268 -8.14 -15.02 -0.12
N HIS A 269 -6.89 -14.64 -0.28
CA HIS A 269 -5.95 -14.48 0.83
C HIS A 269 -5.55 -13.02 1.01
N ALA A 270 -5.28 -12.64 2.26
CA ALA A 270 -4.71 -11.34 2.55
C ALA A 270 -3.38 -11.16 1.82
N LYS A 271 -3.19 -10.00 1.18
CA LYS A 271 -1.85 -9.66 0.70
C LYS A 271 -0.93 -9.56 1.92
N PRO A 272 0.32 -10.08 1.83
CA PRO A 272 1.28 -9.92 2.91
C PRO A 272 1.34 -8.48 3.38
N ARG A 273 1.30 -8.25 4.70
CA ARG A 273 1.37 -6.93 5.35
C ARG A 273 0.22 -5.93 5.05
N SER A 274 -0.95 -6.39 4.60
CA SER A 274 -2.12 -5.50 4.46
C SER A 274 -3.00 -5.53 5.72
N GLY A 275 -2.58 -4.85 6.80
CA GLY A 275 -3.31 -4.82 8.08
C GLY A 275 -4.72 -4.22 7.99
N LYS A 276 -5.00 -3.38 6.99
CA LYS A 276 -6.29 -2.69 6.84
C LYS A 276 -7.46 -3.58 6.39
N SER A 277 -7.19 -4.71 5.76
CA SER A 277 -8.23 -5.68 5.37
C SER A 277 -8.78 -6.49 6.54
N LYS A 278 -8.10 -6.46 7.69
CA LYS A 278 -8.46 -7.19 8.91
C LYS A 278 -9.28 -6.39 9.93
N GLY A 279 -9.41 -5.09 9.78
CA GLY A 279 -10.04 -4.22 10.79
C GLY A 279 -11.44 -4.65 11.23
N LYS A 280 -12.16 -5.39 10.39
CA LYS A 280 -13.50 -5.90 10.68
C LYS A 280 -13.45 -7.08 11.63
N ILE A 281 -12.60 -8.05 11.35
CA ILE A 281 -12.44 -9.23 12.19
C ILE A 281 -11.71 -8.90 13.50
N GLU A 282 -10.81 -7.90 13.47
CA GLU A 282 -10.16 -7.36 14.68
C GLU A 282 -11.18 -6.72 15.64
N LYS A 283 -12.14 -5.94 15.11
CA LYS A 283 -13.27 -5.40 15.90
C LYS A 283 -14.15 -6.50 16.48
N PHE A 284 -14.43 -7.54 15.71
CA PHE A 284 -15.13 -8.72 16.19
C PHE A 284 -14.32 -9.42 17.31
N HIS A 285 -13.01 -9.56 17.14
CA HIS A 285 -12.15 -10.16 18.17
C HIS A 285 -12.16 -9.38 19.51
N GLN A 286 -12.34 -8.06 19.49
CA GLN A 286 -12.52 -7.27 20.71
C GLN A 286 -13.79 -7.69 21.46
N VAL A 287 -14.89 -7.94 20.74
CA VAL A 287 -16.13 -8.42 21.32
C VAL A 287 -15.98 -9.84 21.87
N VAL A 288 -15.21 -10.70 21.19
CA VAL A 288 -14.86 -12.05 21.70
C VAL A 288 -14.03 -11.95 22.98
N ASP A 289 -13.11 -10.99 23.08
CA ASP A 289 -12.32 -10.76 24.29
C ASP A 289 -13.21 -10.36 25.49
N ASP A 290 -14.26 -9.58 25.25
CA ASP A 290 -15.27 -9.26 26.26
C ASP A 290 -15.97 -10.53 26.76
N PHE A 291 -16.44 -11.38 25.84
CA PHE A 291 -17.03 -12.67 26.19
C PHE A 291 -16.07 -13.57 26.98
N ILE A 292 -14.80 -13.66 26.55
CA ILE A 292 -13.77 -14.47 27.23
C ILE A 292 -13.52 -13.95 28.65
N ARG A 293 -13.55 -12.65 28.87
CA ARG A 293 -13.41 -12.06 30.22
C ARG A 293 -14.58 -12.47 31.12
N GLU A 294 -15.81 -12.35 30.64
CA GLU A 294 -17.03 -12.76 31.36
C GLU A 294 -17.05 -14.27 31.61
N SER A 295 -16.63 -15.09 30.62
CA SER A 295 -16.60 -16.54 30.75
C SER A 295 -15.64 -17.04 31.84
N LYS A 296 -14.56 -16.29 32.12
CA LYS A 296 -13.60 -16.62 33.20
C LYS A 296 -14.19 -16.48 34.61
N LEU A 297 -15.27 -15.71 34.74
CA LEU A 297 -15.99 -15.56 36.02
C LEU A 297 -16.92 -16.75 36.31
N LYS A 298 -17.13 -17.64 35.34
CA LYS A 298 -17.93 -18.86 35.43
C LYS A 298 -17.03 -20.08 35.49
N ASP A 299 -17.39 -21.07 36.27
CA ASP A 299 -16.69 -22.34 36.40
C ASP A 299 -17.09 -23.29 35.25
N ILE A 300 -16.69 -22.96 34.04
CA ILE A 300 -17.01 -23.71 32.82
C ILE A 300 -16.12 -24.96 32.77
N LYS A 301 -16.75 -26.14 32.72
CA LYS A 301 -16.07 -27.46 32.79
C LYS A 301 -16.10 -28.23 31.48
N SER A 302 -16.85 -27.80 30.48
CA SER A 302 -16.95 -28.52 29.20
C SER A 302 -16.93 -27.56 28.02
N LEU A 303 -16.55 -28.09 26.86
CA LEU A 303 -16.58 -27.37 25.60
C LEU A 303 -18.02 -27.05 25.16
N ASP A 304 -18.95 -27.97 25.42
CA ASP A 304 -20.39 -27.79 25.10
C ASP A 304 -21.00 -26.66 25.92
N GLU A 305 -20.66 -26.57 27.20
CA GLU A 305 -21.11 -25.48 28.06
C GLU A 305 -20.56 -24.11 27.55
N LEU A 306 -19.28 -24.06 27.21
CA LEU A 306 -18.68 -22.85 26.62
C LEU A 306 -19.39 -22.46 25.32
N ASN A 307 -19.64 -23.41 24.42
CA ASN A 307 -20.30 -23.18 23.15
C ASN A 307 -21.73 -22.70 23.31
N ARG A 308 -22.50 -23.30 24.25
CA ARG A 308 -23.83 -22.84 24.55
C ARG A 308 -23.88 -21.40 25.07
N LEU A 309 -22.95 -21.04 25.94
CA LEU A 309 -22.83 -19.66 26.43
C LEU A 309 -22.44 -18.69 25.30
N TRP A 310 -21.56 -19.14 24.40
CA TRP A 310 -21.16 -18.36 23.24
C TRP A 310 -22.33 -18.13 22.28
N GLU A 311 -23.13 -19.13 21.96
CA GLU A 311 -24.32 -19.02 21.12
C GLU A 311 -25.33 -18.01 21.71
N ILE A 312 -25.60 -18.11 23.03
CA ILE A 312 -26.48 -17.15 23.73
C ILE A 312 -25.91 -15.71 23.61
N PHE A 313 -24.59 -15.54 23.77
CA PHE A 313 -23.95 -14.23 23.66
C PHE A 313 -23.99 -13.70 22.22
N ALA A 314 -23.69 -14.56 21.23
CA ALA A 314 -23.70 -14.19 19.82
C ALA A 314 -25.12 -13.76 19.37
N ASP A 315 -26.14 -14.55 19.66
CA ASP A 315 -27.49 -14.28 19.21
C ASP A 315 -28.22 -13.24 20.09
N GLY A 316 -27.97 -13.26 21.39
CA GLY A 316 -28.63 -12.36 22.35
C GLY A 316 -28.03 -10.97 22.43
N TYR A 317 -26.73 -10.86 22.24
CA TYR A 317 -25.98 -9.61 22.39
C TYR A 317 -25.31 -9.15 21.09
N TYR A 318 -24.39 -9.92 20.51
CA TYR A 318 -23.59 -9.46 19.36
C TYR A 318 -24.46 -9.11 18.15
N HIS A 319 -25.37 -10.00 17.74
CA HIS A 319 -26.22 -9.76 16.57
C HIS A 319 -27.26 -8.64 16.78
N LYS A 320 -27.54 -8.29 18.03
CA LYS A 320 -28.54 -7.25 18.41
C LYS A 320 -27.91 -5.93 18.85
N LYS A 321 -26.60 -5.88 19.00
CA LYS A 321 -25.87 -4.65 19.31
C LYS A 321 -25.62 -3.83 18.05
N PRO A 322 -25.88 -2.51 18.04
CA PRO A 322 -25.52 -1.64 16.91
C PRO A 322 -24.04 -1.75 16.57
N HIS A 323 -23.74 -1.82 15.28
CA HIS A 323 -22.39 -1.97 14.79
C HIS A 323 -21.94 -0.71 14.03
N GLU A 324 -21.01 0.03 14.62
CA GLU A 324 -20.48 1.29 14.09
C GLU A 324 -20.07 1.20 12.61
N GLY A 325 -19.38 0.13 12.21
CA GLY A 325 -18.92 -0.05 10.83
C GLY A 325 -20.03 -0.28 9.80
N ILE A 326 -21.28 -0.62 10.23
CA ILE A 326 -22.45 -0.64 9.35
C ILE A 326 -22.96 0.80 9.16
N SER A 327 -23.07 1.55 10.26
CA SER A 327 -23.48 2.96 10.23
C SER A 327 -22.54 3.80 9.36
N GLU A 328 -21.24 3.69 9.57
CA GLU A 328 -20.21 4.36 8.76
C GLU A 328 -20.28 4.01 7.25
N TYR A 329 -20.63 2.77 6.92
CA TYR A 329 -20.81 2.37 5.52
C TYR A 329 -21.96 3.16 4.87
N TYR A 330 -23.14 3.25 5.53
CA TYR A 330 -24.27 4.00 5.00
C TYR A 330 -24.02 5.50 4.97
N GLU A 331 -23.39 6.06 5.99
CA GLU A 331 -22.96 7.47 6.00
C GLU A 331 -22.01 7.77 4.82
N SER A 332 -21.11 6.85 4.49
CA SER A 332 -20.21 6.98 3.35
C SER A 332 -20.91 7.01 1.99
N LEU A 333 -22.13 6.46 1.93
CA LEU A 333 -23.02 6.48 0.76
C LEU A 333 -23.98 7.69 0.77
N GLY A 334 -23.91 8.55 1.81
CA GLY A 334 -24.83 9.68 1.98
C GLY A 334 -26.22 9.28 2.44
N ALA A 335 -26.40 8.05 2.95
CA ALA A 335 -27.68 7.56 3.44
C ALA A 335 -27.88 7.92 4.93
N ALA A 336 -29.13 8.23 5.29
CA ALA A 336 -29.48 8.48 6.69
C ALA A 336 -29.36 7.20 7.52
N VAL A 337 -28.71 7.30 8.68
CA VAL A 337 -28.56 6.21 9.66
C VAL A 337 -29.45 6.51 10.88
N PRO A 338 -30.19 5.53 11.40
CA PRO A 338 -30.93 5.69 12.66
C PRO A 338 -30.01 6.12 13.80
N LYS A 339 -30.50 6.96 14.72
CA LYS A 339 -29.72 7.43 15.89
C LYS A 339 -29.24 6.29 16.78
N GLU A 340 -30.03 5.23 16.90
CA GLU A 340 -29.71 4.00 17.62
C GLU A 340 -28.68 3.11 16.90
N GLY A 341 -28.31 3.45 15.64
CA GLY A 341 -27.45 2.66 14.80
C GLY A 341 -28.15 1.46 14.15
N ILE A 342 -27.38 0.63 13.43
CA ILE A 342 -27.88 -0.55 12.71
C ILE A 342 -27.20 -1.80 13.28
N THR A 343 -27.99 -2.82 13.61
CA THR A 343 -27.47 -4.09 14.15
C THR A 343 -27.14 -5.08 13.03
N PRO A 344 -26.21 -6.04 13.25
CA PRO A 344 -25.94 -7.11 12.30
C PRO A 344 -27.18 -7.89 11.85
N LEU A 345 -28.09 -8.16 12.78
CA LEU A 345 -29.33 -8.87 12.48
C LEU A 345 -30.29 -8.05 11.62
N GLN A 346 -30.42 -6.74 11.89
CA GLN A 346 -31.24 -5.84 11.08
C GLN A 346 -30.69 -5.72 9.67
N GLU A 347 -29.37 -5.54 9.55
CA GLU A 347 -28.72 -5.42 8.24
C GLU A 347 -28.84 -6.69 7.41
N TRP A 348 -28.63 -7.85 8.02
CA TRP A 348 -28.84 -9.14 7.37
C TRP A 348 -30.25 -9.32 6.82
N ASN A 349 -31.27 -8.96 7.61
CA ASN A 349 -32.68 -9.13 7.23
C ASN A 349 -33.15 -8.08 6.22
N ARG A 350 -32.53 -6.90 6.20
CA ARG A 350 -32.87 -5.81 5.29
C ARG A 350 -32.35 -6.04 3.87
N ASP A 351 -31.26 -6.79 3.72
CA ASP A 351 -30.65 -7.04 2.43
C ASP A 351 -31.58 -7.89 1.55
N SER A 352 -31.83 -7.39 0.33
CA SER A 352 -32.72 -8.02 -0.64
C SER A 352 -32.07 -9.16 -1.43
N ARG A 353 -30.76 -9.37 -1.31
CA ARG A 353 -30.08 -10.46 -2.05
C ARG A 353 -30.63 -11.82 -1.61
N PRO A 354 -31.08 -12.66 -2.57
CA PRO A 354 -31.56 -13.99 -2.26
C PRO A 354 -30.43 -14.89 -1.72
N LEU A 355 -30.78 -15.79 -0.81
CA LEU A 355 -29.88 -16.84 -0.35
C LEU A 355 -29.96 -18.03 -1.29
N THR A 356 -28.82 -18.58 -1.69
CA THR A 356 -28.73 -19.73 -2.60
C THR A 356 -28.34 -20.97 -1.81
N PHE A 357 -29.27 -21.89 -1.65
CA PHE A 357 -29.01 -23.19 -0.98
C PHE A 357 -28.71 -24.27 -2.02
N LEU A 358 -27.76 -25.11 -1.70
CA LEU A 358 -27.44 -26.32 -2.43
C LEU A 358 -28.01 -27.53 -1.70
N ASP A 359 -28.15 -28.65 -2.42
CA ASP A 359 -28.49 -29.92 -1.81
C ASP A 359 -27.46 -30.30 -0.76
N VAL A 360 -27.93 -30.82 0.38
CA VAL A 360 -27.07 -31.21 1.51
C VAL A 360 -26.05 -32.24 1.08
N SER A 361 -26.41 -33.16 0.18
CA SER A 361 -25.49 -34.18 -0.35
C SER A 361 -24.34 -33.57 -1.15
N VAL A 362 -24.62 -32.54 -1.97
CA VAL A 362 -23.63 -31.81 -2.75
C VAL A 362 -22.63 -31.07 -1.82
N VAL A 363 -23.16 -30.45 -0.76
CA VAL A 363 -22.34 -29.77 0.23
C VAL A 363 -21.48 -30.79 0.97
N ALA A 364 -22.06 -31.90 1.43
CA ALA A 364 -21.32 -32.96 2.13
C ALA A 364 -20.19 -33.55 1.24
N GLU A 365 -20.49 -33.86 -0.03
CA GLU A 365 -19.50 -34.40 -0.96
C GLU A 365 -18.33 -33.43 -1.23
N ALA A 366 -18.61 -32.14 -1.23
CA ALA A 366 -17.57 -31.14 -1.42
C ALA A 366 -16.53 -31.14 -0.30
N PHE A 367 -16.92 -31.49 0.93
CA PHE A 367 -16.07 -31.57 2.12
C PHE A 367 -15.58 -32.97 2.46
N LEU A 368 -15.91 -33.99 1.65
CA LEU A 368 -15.33 -35.33 1.74
C LEU A 368 -13.97 -35.36 1.01
N HIS A 369 -12.92 -35.82 1.73
CA HIS A 369 -11.53 -35.93 1.27
C HIS A 369 -11.01 -37.34 1.35
#